data_8132b5665bbf41066502385798cb11f5
#
_entry.id   8132b5665bbf41066502385798cb11f5
#
_cell.length_a   1.000
_cell.length_b   1.000
_cell.length_c   1.000
_cell.angle_alpha   90.00
_cell.angle_beta   90.00
_cell.angle_gamma   90.00
#
_symmetry.space_group_name_H-M   'P 1'
#
loop_
_entity.id
_entity.type
_entity.pdbx_description
1 polymer ?
#
loop_
_entity_poly.entity_id
_entity_poly.type
_entity_poly.pdbx_seq_one_letter_code
_entity_poly.pdbx_strand_id
1 'polypeptide(L)'
;MGWDAIWVPEATNRNALVNATLLLGATEKLVVATGIAPIHNRDAMASANGQRTLDEAFPGRFLFGLGVSHQWLVEDVRGGTYTKPLPTMRRYLEAMHAAPFSAHPPSMRGRTVIAALGPKMLALSGELADGAHPYLVAPEHTAGARAILGPGKILAPDQKLVLETD
;
A
#
# COMPACT_ATOMS: atom_id res chain seq x y z
N MET A 1 -9.56 -20.91 13.71
CA MET A 1 -9.17 -19.49 13.73
C MET A 1 -8.71 -19.13 12.33
N GLY A 2 -9.23 -18.07 11.74
CA GLY A 2 -8.81 -17.57 10.43
C GLY A 2 -8.17 -16.20 10.58
N TRP A 3 -7.36 -15.80 9.59
CA TRP A 3 -6.84 -14.44 9.48
C TRP A 3 -7.82 -13.59 8.69
N ASP A 4 -8.09 -12.38 9.13
CA ASP A 4 -8.98 -11.44 8.42
C ASP A 4 -8.26 -10.77 7.24
N ALA A 5 -6.96 -10.56 7.34
CA ALA A 5 -6.13 -9.93 6.32
C ALA A 5 -4.71 -10.49 6.28
N ILE A 6 -4.08 -10.42 5.10
CA ILE A 6 -2.66 -10.71 4.90
C ILE A 6 -1.99 -9.55 4.14
N TRP A 7 -0.77 -9.21 4.54
CA TRP A 7 0.05 -8.19 3.88
C TRP A 7 1.18 -8.86 3.12
N VAL A 8 1.30 -8.55 1.83
CA VAL A 8 2.32 -9.13 0.94
C VAL A 8 3.29 -8.05 0.46
N PRO A 9 4.61 -8.22 0.70
CA PRO A 9 5.61 -7.28 0.23
C PRO A 9 5.97 -7.51 -1.23
N GLU A 10 6.52 -6.47 -1.87
CA GLU A 10 7.14 -6.56 -3.19
C GLU A 10 8.53 -5.92 -3.15
N ALA A 11 9.57 -6.72 -3.05
CA ALA A 11 10.97 -6.27 -3.13
C ALA A 11 11.68 -6.95 -4.32
N THR A 12 12.33 -8.07 -4.08
CA THR A 12 12.95 -8.96 -5.07
C THR A 12 12.18 -10.27 -5.27
N ASN A 13 10.98 -10.33 -4.72
CA ASN A 13 10.10 -11.49 -4.73
C ASN A 13 8.95 -11.34 -5.77
N ARG A 14 7.81 -11.96 -5.50
CA ARG A 14 6.65 -11.98 -6.41
C ARG A 14 6.11 -10.58 -6.68
N ASN A 15 5.63 -10.34 -7.91
CA ASN A 15 4.86 -9.14 -8.23
C ASN A 15 3.62 -9.05 -7.33
N ALA A 16 3.44 -7.91 -6.68
CA ALA A 16 2.42 -7.75 -5.63
C ALA A 16 0.99 -7.92 -6.16
N LEU A 17 0.66 -7.36 -7.33
CA LEU A 17 -0.70 -7.45 -7.88
C LEU A 17 -1.02 -8.87 -8.37
N VAL A 18 -0.06 -9.53 -9.04
CA VAL A 18 -0.23 -10.93 -9.45
C VAL A 18 -0.39 -11.84 -8.23
N ASN A 19 0.45 -11.66 -7.21
CA ASN A 19 0.36 -12.44 -5.98
C ASN A 19 -0.97 -12.18 -5.25
N ALA A 20 -1.42 -10.94 -5.18
CA ALA A 20 -2.72 -10.59 -4.60
C ALA A 20 -3.87 -11.28 -5.36
N THR A 21 -3.84 -11.28 -6.70
CA THR A 21 -4.85 -11.97 -7.53
C THR A 21 -4.95 -13.46 -7.18
N LEU A 22 -3.80 -14.13 -7.05
CA LEU A 22 -3.77 -15.57 -6.72
C LEU A 22 -4.35 -15.84 -5.33
N LEU A 23 -4.00 -15.03 -4.33
CA LEU A 23 -4.49 -15.17 -2.96
C LEU A 23 -5.98 -14.84 -2.84
N LEU A 24 -6.44 -13.79 -3.50
CA LEU A 24 -7.85 -13.41 -3.54
C LEU A 24 -8.71 -14.47 -4.22
N GLY A 25 -8.22 -15.03 -5.35
CA GLY A 25 -8.91 -16.10 -6.08
C GLY A 25 -8.95 -17.43 -5.33
N ALA A 26 -7.95 -17.70 -4.47
CA ALA A 26 -7.89 -18.92 -3.66
C ALA A 26 -8.66 -18.82 -2.32
N THR A 27 -9.28 -17.67 -2.01
CA THR A 27 -9.96 -17.43 -0.73
C THR A 27 -11.28 -16.70 -0.95
N GLU A 28 -12.21 -16.81 0.00
CA GLU A 28 -13.54 -16.19 -0.11
C GLU A 28 -13.67 -14.89 0.71
N LYS A 29 -12.99 -14.80 1.86
CA LYS A 29 -13.18 -13.72 2.84
C LYS A 29 -11.92 -12.93 3.14
N LEU A 30 -10.75 -13.50 2.86
CA LEU A 30 -9.47 -12.90 3.20
C LEU A 30 -9.30 -11.55 2.48
N VAL A 31 -8.93 -10.52 3.22
CA VAL A 31 -8.45 -9.26 2.66
C VAL A 31 -6.97 -9.41 2.34
N VAL A 32 -6.58 -9.07 1.13
CA VAL A 32 -5.16 -9.06 0.73
C VAL A 32 -4.71 -7.61 0.57
N ALA A 33 -3.66 -7.27 1.29
CA ALA A 33 -3.03 -5.96 1.25
C ALA A 33 -1.59 -6.06 0.71
N THR A 34 -1.12 -5.05 0.00
CA THR A 34 0.31 -4.96 -0.31
C THR A 34 1.05 -4.17 0.77
N GLY A 35 2.11 -4.73 1.31
CA GLY A 35 2.92 -4.12 2.37
C GLY A 35 4.42 -4.09 2.04
N ILE A 36 4.83 -3.28 1.11
CA ILE A 36 4.15 -2.39 0.17
C ILE A 36 4.51 -2.75 -1.28
N ALA A 37 3.69 -2.29 -2.24
CA ALA A 37 4.06 -2.26 -3.64
C ALA A 37 4.84 -0.97 -3.93
N PRO A 38 6.11 -1.05 -4.38
CA PRO A 38 6.89 0.14 -4.69
C PRO A 38 6.34 0.91 -5.89
N ILE A 39 6.23 2.24 -5.77
CA ILE A 39 5.79 3.11 -6.86
C ILE A 39 6.75 3.13 -8.05
N HIS A 40 7.98 2.70 -7.85
CA HIS A 40 9.01 2.61 -8.89
C HIS A 40 8.88 1.35 -9.77
N ASN A 41 8.02 0.39 -9.40
CA ASN A 41 7.87 -0.86 -10.13
C ASN A 41 6.87 -0.77 -11.29
N ARG A 42 6.01 0.24 -11.29
CA ARG A 42 4.99 0.48 -12.32
C ARG A 42 4.57 1.94 -12.33
N ASP A 43 4.15 2.45 -13.47
CA ASP A 43 3.60 3.80 -13.55
C ASP A 43 2.26 3.92 -12.81
N ALA A 44 1.84 5.17 -12.58
CA ALA A 44 0.65 5.47 -11.80
C ALA A 44 -0.65 4.96 -12.47
N MET A 45 -0.73 4.99 -13.81
CA MET A 45 -1.88 4.49 -14.54
C MET A 45 -1.96 2.96 -14.46
N ALA A 46 -0.85 2.25 -14.63
CA ALA A 46 -0.80 0.80 -14.48
C ALA A 46 -1.19 0.37 -13.05
N SER A 47 -0.77 1.11 -12.03
CA SER A 47 -1.17 0.86 -10.64
C SER A 47 -2.66 1.13 -10.41
N ALA A 48 -3.18 2.24 -10.89
CA ALA A 48 -4.60 2.57 -10.76
C ALA A 48 -5.50 1.53 -11.46
N ASN A 49 -5.11 1.12 -12.67
CA ASN A 49 -5.89 0.15 -13.44
C ASN A 49 -5.79 -1.25 -12.82
N GLY A 50 -4.61 -1.65 -12.32
CA GLY A 50 -4.46 -2.89 -11.59
C GLY A 50 -5.29 -2.94 -10.31
N GLN A 51 -5.34 -1.84 -9.54
CA GLN A 51 -6.22 -1.73 -8.37
C GLN A 51 -7.69 -1.87 -8.76
N ARG A 52 -8.15 -1.10 -9.75
CA ARG A 52 -9.56 -1.14 -10.20
C ARG A 52 -9.97 -2.53 -10.71
N THR A 53 -9.07 -3.23 -11.39
CA THR A 53 -9.31 -4.62 -11.84
C THR A 53 -9.49 -5.57 -10.66
N LEU A 54 -8.65 -5.45 -9.62
CA LEU A 54 -8.79 -6.26 -8.41
C LEU A 54 -10.04 -5.90 -7.60
N ASP A 55 -10.40 -4.62 -7.52
CA ASP A 55 -11.61 -4.16 -6.84
C ASP A 55 -12.90 -4.60 -7.57
N GLU A 56 -12.87 -4.67 -8.91
CA GLU A 56 -13.96 -5.22 -9.73
C GLU A 56 -14.12 -6.73 -9.48
N ALA A 57 -13.02 -7.48 -9.54
CA ALA A 57 -13.05 -8.93 -9.37
C ALA A 57 -13.29 -9.39 -7.93
N PHE A 58 -12.86 -8.62 -6.94
CA PHE A 58 -12.88 -8.97 -5.51
C PHE A 58 -13.33 -7.79 -4.65
N PRO A 59 -14.59 -7.34 -4.74
CA PRO A 59 -15.07 -6.12 -4.10
C PRO A 59 -14.77 -6.06 -2.60
N GLY A 60 -14.09 -4.98 -2.17
CA GLY A 60 -13.76 -4.72 -0.77
C GLY A 60 -12.65 -5.60 -0.16
N ARG A 61 -12.06 -6.51 -0.92
CA ARG A 61 -11.08 -7.49 -0.42
C ARG A 61 -9.62 -7.15 -0.78
N PHE A 62 -9.38 -6.12 -1.58
CA PHE A 62 -8.04 -5.63 -1.87
C PHE A 62 -7.77 -4.30 -1.18
N LEU A 63 -6.60 -4.17 -0.55
CA LEU A 63 -6.08 -2.93 0.02
C LEU A 63 -4.72 -2.62 -0.61
N PHE A 64 -4.65 -1.53 -1.37
CA PHE A 64 -3.43 -1.20 -2.08
C PHE A 64 -2.48 -0.39 -1.19
N GLY A 65 -1.47 -1.04 -0.63
CA GLY A 65 -0.39 -0.42 0.10
C GLY A 65 0.76 -0.04 -0.82
N LEU A 66 1.07 1.25 -0.91
CA LEU A 66 2.11 1.82 -1.77
C LEU A 66 3.27 2.39 -0.95
N GLY A 67 4.47 2.43 -1.51
CA GLY A 67 5.62 3.04 -0.87
C GLY A 67 6.69 3.48 -1.85
N VAL A 68 7.56 4.39 -1.41
CA VAL A 68 8.68 4.89 -2.22
C VAL A 68 9.86 3.93 -2.27
N SER A 69 9.79 2.81 -1.51
CA SER A 69 10.89 1.84 -1.40
C SER A 69 12.17 2.45 -0.77
N HIS A 70 13.30 1.82 -1.02
CA HIS A 70 14.62 2.25 -0.55
C HIS A 70 15.53 2.58 -1.73
N GLN A 71 16.41 3.56 -1.57
CA GLN A 71 17.29 4.02 -2.63
C GLN A 71 18.08 2.87 -3.27
N TRP A 72 18.75 2.04 -2.46
CA TRP A 72 19.53 0.90 -2.94
C TRP A 72 18.71 -0.08 -3.80
N LEU A 73 17.44 -0.32 -3.42
CA LEU A 73 16.59 -1.24 -4.18
C LEU A 73 16.17 -0.65 -5.53
N VAL A 74 15.91 0.67 -5.55
CA VAL A 74 15.52 1.38 -6.78
C VAL A 74 16.71 1.57 -7.72
N GLU A 75 17.87 1.98 -7.21
CA GLU A 75 19.05 2.34 -8.01
C GLU A 75 19.92 1.12 -8.29
N ASP A 76 20.41 0.43 -7.24
CA ASP A 76 21.43 -0.62 -7.42
C ASP A 76 20.84 -1.93 -7.94
N VAL A 77 19.59 -2.27 -7.51
CA VAL A 77 18.98 -3.55 -7.91
C VAL A 77 18.12 -3.40 -9.17
N ARG A 78 17.40 -2.29 -9.32
CA ARG A 78 16.43 -2.10 -10.41
C ARG A 78 16.91 -1.16 -11.51
N GLY A 79 18.04 -0.46 -11.33
CA GLY A 79 18.60 0.48 -12.31
C GLY A 79 17.73 1.74 -12.52
N GLY A 80 16.86 2.04 -11.58
CA GLY A 80 16.01 3.23 -11.62
C GLY A 80 16.67 4.47 -11.03
N THR A 81 15.90 5.51 -10.80
CA THR A 81 16.36 6.75 -10.15
C THR A 81 15.52 7.02 -8.91
N TYR A 82 16.17 7.11 -7.76
CA TYR A 82 15.51 7.47 -6.50
C TYR A 82 15.54 8.99 -6.30
N THR A 83 14.38 9.59 -6.19
CA THR A 83 14.25 11.05 -6.02
C THR A 83 13.62 11.38 -4.67
N LYS A 84 13.38 12.67 -4.39
CA LYS A 84 12.79 13.14 -3.13
C LYS A 84 11.47 12.39 -2.83
N PRO A 85 11.39 11.59 -1.76
CA PRO A 85 10.26 10.67 -1.51
C PRO A 85 8.89 11.35 -1.47
N LEU A 86 8.76 12.44 -0.71
CA LEU A 86 7.47 13.10 -0.49
C LEU A 86 6.87 13.70 -1.78
N PRO A 87 7.56 14.54 -2.56
CA PRO A 87 7.00 15.05 -3.81
C PRO A 87 6.80 13.94 -4.86
N THR A 88 7.59 12.87 -4.85
CA THR A 88 7.41 11.75 -5.77
C THR A 88 6.14 10.98 -5.45
N MET A 89 5.89 10.66 -4.17
CA MET A 89 4.67 10.02 -3.75
C MET A 89 3.43 10.87 -4.05
N ARG A 90 3.49 12.19 -3.79
CA ARG A 90 2.39 13.11 -4.11
C ARG A 90 2.02 13.05 -5.59
N ARG A 91 2.97 13.28 -6.48
CA ARG A 91 2.73 13.24 -7.94
C ARG A 91 2.19 11.89 -8.39
N TYR A 92 2.68 10.81 -7.80
CA TYR A 92 2.23 9.48 -8.13
C TYR A 92 0.76 9.25 -7.75
N LEU A 93 0.35 9.63 -6.54
CA LEU A 93 -1.04 9.51 -6.08
C LEU A 93 -1.98 10.41 -6.90
N GLU A 94 -1.58 11.65 -7.18
CA GLU A 94 -2.35 12.57 -8.03
C GLU A 94 -2.55 11.98 -9.45
N ALA A 95 -1.49 11.40 -10.03
CA ALA A 95 -1.56 10.74 -11.33
C ALA A 95 -2.42 9.46 -11.29
N MET A 96 -2.38 8.68 -10.21
CA MET A 96 -3.29 7.53 -10.02
C MET A 96 -4.76 7.97 -9.98
N HIS A 97 -5.06 9.04 -9.25
CA HIS A 97 -6.43 9.56 -9.15
C HIS A 97 -6.95 10.07 -10.50
N ALA A 98 -6.08 10.69 -11.29
CA ALA A 98 -6.41 11.21 -12.62
C ALA A 98 -6.38 10.15 -13.74
N ALA A 99 -5.92 8.92 -13.44
CA ALA A 99 -5.73 7.89 -14.46
C ALA A 99 -7.05 7.50 -15.13
N PRO A 100 -7.12 7.47 -16.47
CA PRO A 100 -8.30 7.02 -17.19
C PRO A 100 -8.53 5.52 -16.98
N PHE A 101 -9.81 5.12 -17.02
CA PHE A 101 -10.21 3.72 -16.95
C PHE A 101 -11.43 3.51 -17.85
N SER A 102 -11.27 2.74 -18.91
CA SER A 102 -12.31 2.50 -19.91
C SER A 102 -13.02 1.15 -19.77
N ALA A 103 -12.61 0.33 -18.80
CA ALA A 103 -13.32 -0.90 -18.47
C ALA A 103 -14.51 -0.63 -17.54
N HIS A 104 -15.24 -1.68 -17.17
CA HIS A 104 -16.35 -1.55 -16.22
C HIS A 104 -15.84 -1.04 -14.87
N PRO A 105 -16.43 0.01 -14.29
CA PRO A 105 -15.97 0.52 -13.01
C PRO A 105 -16.30 -0.48 -11.87
N PRO A 106 -15.42 -0.62 -10.88
CA PRO A 106 -15.69 -1.48 -9.73
C PRO A 106 -16.92 -0.97 -8.96
N SER A 107 -17.69 -1.90 -8.40
CA SER A 107 -18.88 -1.60 -7.59
C SER A 107 -18.55 -0.87 -6.28
N MET A 108 -17.32 -1.00 -5.79
CA MET A 108 -16.79 -0.34 -4.60
C MET A 108 -15.49 0.38 -4.95
N ARG A 109 -15.32 1.60 -4.44
CA ARG A 109 -14.05 2.30 -4.56
C ARG A 109 -12.97 1.56 -3.76
N GLY A 110 -11.87 1.23 -4.41
CA GLY A 110 -10.70 0.66 -3.77
C GLY A 110 -10.07 1.60 -2.73
N ARG A 111 -9.46 1.03 -1.73
CA ARG A 111 -8.75 1.77 -0.68
C ARG A 111 -7.25 1.67 -0.89
N THR A 112 -6.56 2.79 -0.66
CA THR A 112 -5.11 2.91 -0.78
C THR A 112 -4.52 3.39 0.53
N VAL A 113 -3.46 2.75 1.00
CA VAL A 113 -2.64 3.25 2.11
C VAL A 113 -1.21 3.44 1.63
N ILE A 114 -0.45 4.31 2.30
CA ILE A 114 0.96 4.50 1.94
C ILE A 114 1.88 4.24 3.13
N ALA A 115 3.06 3.71 2.83
CA ALA A 115 4.13 3.61 3.82
C ALA A 115 4.55 5.01 4.26
N ALA A 116 4.39 5.29 5.55
CA ALA A 116 4.63 6.61 6.10
C ALA A 116 5.18 6.53 7.53
N LEU A 117 6.40 7.01 7.73
CA LEU A 117 7.05 7.07 9.04
C LEU A 117 7.11 8.52 9.58
N GLY A 118 7.51 9.46 8.74
CA GLY A 118 7.64 10.86 9.15
C GLY A 118 6.32 11.64 9.05
N PRO A 119 6.18 12.74 9.82
CA PRO A 119 4.93 13.48 9.92
C PRO A 119 4.45 14.06 8.59
N LYS A 120 5.34 14.45 7.69
CA LYS A 120 4.97 14.97 6.37
C LYS A 120 4.36 13.89 5.46
N MET A 121 4.86 12.66 5.51
CA MET A 121 4.32 11.54 4.74
C MET A 121 3.00 11.06 5.37
N LEU A 122 2.89 11.07 6.70
CA LEU A 122 1.63 10.80 7.40
C LEU A 122 0.55 11.83 7.04
N ALA A 123 0.88 13.12 6.99
CA ALA A 123 -0.05 14.15 6.54
C ALA A 123 -0.48 13.92 5.09
N LEU A 124 0.46 13.59 4.19
CA LEU A 124 0.16 13.25 2.80
C LEU A 124 -0.77 12.02 2.69
N SER A 125 -0.56 11.00 3.53
CA SER A 125 -1.43 9.83 3.55
C SER A 125 -2.87 10.16 4.01
N GLY A 126 -3.01 11.11 4.91
CA GLY A 126 -4.32 11.65 5.29
C GLY A 126 -5.00 12.47 4.19
N GLU A 127 -4.22 13.19 3.40
CA GLU A 127 -4.70 14.06 2.31
C GLU A 127 -5.09 13.27 1.05
N LEU A 128 -4.20 12.42 0.54
CA LEU A 128 -4.33 11.78 -0.79
C LEU A 128 -4.55 10.26 -0.74
N ALA A 129 -4.58 9.64 0.44
CA ALA A 129 -4.83 8.22 0.58
C ALA A 129 -5.90 7.94 1.65
N ASP A 130 -6.25 6.68 1.82
CA ASP A 130 -7.21 6.24 2.83
C ASP A 130 -6.54 5.97 4.18
N GLY A 131 -5.21 6.10 4.26
CA GLY A 131 -4.47 5.92 5.50
C GLY A 131 -3.00 5.60 5.31
N ALA A 132 -2.39 5.10 6.38
CA ALA A 132 -0.96 4.81 6.45
C ALA A 132 -0.67 3.38 6.92
N HIS A 133 0.47 2.85 6.42
CA HIS A 133 1.07 1.58 6.83
C HIS A 133 2.51 1.85 7.32
N PRO A 134 2.68 2.27 8.57
CA PRO A 134 4.01 2.45 9.17
C PRO A 134 4.71 1.10 9.36
N TYR A 135 6.02 1.06 9.06
CA TYR A 135 6.82 -0.14 9.16
C TYR A 135 7.70 -0.12 10.41
N LEU A 136 7.66 -1.20 11.20
CA LEU A 136 8.53 -1.44 12.35
C LEU A 136 8.59 -0.24 13.30
N VAL A 137 7.44 0.12 13.86
CA VAL A 137 7.30 1.30 14.73
C VAL A 137 6.83 0.92 16.13
N ALA A 138 7.22 1.75 17.12
CA ALA A 138 6.76 1.60 18.49
C ALA A 138 5.30 2.09 18.67
N PRO A 139 4.61 1.69 19.75
CA PRO A 139 3.24 2.14 20.03
C PRO A 139 3.09 3.67 20.11
N GLU A 140 4.09 4.37 20.62
CA GLU A 140 4.12 5.83 20.72
C GLU A 140 4.09 6.50 19.36
N HIS A 141 4.79 5.92 18.37
CA HIS A 141 4.72 6.40 16.98
C HIS A 141 3.31 6.21 16.43
N THR A 142 2.67 5.08 16.71
CA THR A 142 1.30 4.80 16.27
C THR A 142 0.30 5.80 16.86
N ALA A 143 0.46 6.18 18.13
CA ALA A 143 -0.36 7.23 18.77
C ALA A 143 -0.16 8.59 18.07
N GLY A 144 1.09 8.98 17.81
CA GLY A 144 1.43 10.20 17.05
C GLY A 144 0.90 10.19 15.63
N ALA A 145 1.04 9.05 14.93
CA ALA A 145 0.51 8.87 13.58
C ALA A 145 -1.02 9.01 13.54
N ARG A 146 -1.73 8.47 14.53
CA ARG A 146 -3.19 8.63 14.68
C ARG A 146 -3.58 10.09 14.87
N ALA A 147 -2.83 10.84 15.66
CA ALA A 147 -3.09 12.27 15.87
C ALA A 147 -2.94 13.08 14.57
N ILE A 148 -1.98 12.73 13.70
CA ILE A 148 -1.78 13.38 12.40
C ILE A 148 -2.86 12.98 11.39
N LEU A 149 -3.19 11.70 11.32
CA LEU A 149 -4.16 11.17 10.35
C LEU A 149 -5.61 11.55 10.69
N GLY A 150 -5.90 11.78 11.95
CA GLY A 150 -7.27 11.97 12.42
C GLY A 150 -8.11 10.69 12.50
N PRO A 151 -9.35 10.78 12.93
CA PRO A 151 -10.28 9.65 12.99
C PRO A 151 -10.70 9.19 11.57
N GLY A 152 -11.07 7.93 11.44
CA GLY A 152 -11.65 7.38 10.20
C GLY A 152 -10.64 6.98 9.12
N LYS A 153 -9.37 7.36 9.23
CA LYS A 153 -8.31 6.88 8.32
C LYS A 153 -7.75 5.53 8.77
N ILE A 154 -7.39 4.68 7.82
CA ILE A 154 -6.73 3.41 8.11
C ILE A 154 -5.34 3.69 8.68
N LEU A 155 -5.02 3.04 9.80
CA LEU A 155 -3.68 3.04 10.37
C LEU A 155 -3.33 1.59 10.71
N ALA A 156 -2.47 0.98 9.90
CA ALA A 156 -2.08 -0.42 9.98
C ALA A 156 -0.56 -0.53 10.15
N PRO A 157 -0.01 -0.39 11.36
CA PRO A 157 1.42 -0.52 11.59
C PRO A 157 1.88 -1.97 11.43
N ASP A 158 3.06 -2.17 10.84
CA ASP A 158 3.79 -3.43 10.91
C ASP A 158 4.48 -3.52 12.27
N GLN A 159 4.06 -4.46 13.10
CA GLN A 159 4.62 -4.74 14.42
C GLN A 159 5.33 -6.08 14.42
N LYS A 160 6.63 -6.08 14.66
CA LYS A 160 7.40 -7.32 14.82
C LYS A 160 7.17 -7.89 16.21
N LEU A 161 6.99 -9.20 16.27
CA LEU A 161 6.84 -9.96 17.50
C LEU A 161 7.91 -11.04 17.54
N VAL A 162 8.49 -11.23 18.72
CA VAL A 162 9.34 -12.38 19.04
C VAL A 162 8.57 -13.23 20.02
N LEU A 163 8.33 -14.48 19.66
CA LEU A 163 7.73 -15.47 20.55
C LEU A 163 8.89 -16.21 21.21
N GLU A 164 9.10 -16.00 22.50
CA GLU A 164 9.95 -16.88 23.30
C GLU A 164 9.16 -18.13 23.67
N THR A 165 9.72 -19.25 23.32
CA THR A 165 9.28 -20.55 23.85
C THR A 165 10.35 -20.99 24.85
N ASP A 166 9.99 -21.09 26.12
CA ASP A 166 10.84 -21.67 27.16
C ASP A 166 11.21 -23.13 26.84
#